data_2fd5b07fe26adb0c7500377b5815f6b8
#
_entry.id   2fd5b07fe26adb0c7500377b5815f6b8
#
_cell.length_a   1.000
_cell.length_b   1.000
_cell.length_c   1.000
_cell.angle_alpha   90.00
_cell.angle_beta   90.00
_cell.angle_gamma   90.00
#
_symmetry.space_group_name_H-M   'P 1'
#
loop_
_entity.id
_entity.type
_entity.pdbx_description
1 polymer ?
#
loop_
_entity_poly.entity_id
_entity_poly.type
_entity_poly.pdbx_seq_one_letter_code
_entity_poly.pdbx_strand_id
1 'polypeptide(L)'
;LDLTGAPPSVEQYKQFLANDSPDKRAALIDTLLASEDFTDLWAGLWGESVRLMGGGYTPVATDVKAAESYYQWIHDQIEANRPINEFVYEQVTASGSNLSDGPTNLYTMLVHNTRFEPKSFAADFSQLFLGVQIQCAECHNHPFDRWTMDDYYGFVSFFTGITRKAGAEPRHFYIYNKRNAA
;
A
#
# COMPACT_ATOMS: atom_id res chain seq x y z
N LEU A 1 -16.28 -4.23 15.27
CA LEU A 1 -14.84 -4.50 15.39
C LEU A 1 -14.19 -4.61 14.02
N ASP A 2 -14.67 -5.50 13.16
CA ASP A 2 -14.02 -5.80 11.86
C ASP A 2 -14.00 -4.62 10.88
N LEU A 3 -14.94 -3.69 11.00
CA LEU A 3 -15.02 -2.52 10.10
C LEU A 3 -14.37 -1.26 10.68
N THR A 4 -14.41 -1.09 12.00
CA THR A 4 -14.01 0.17 12.64
C THR A 4 -12.96 -0.01 13.75
N GLY A 5 -12.53 -1.24 14.01
CA GLY A 5 -11.56 -1.56 15.08
C GLY A 5 -12.06 -1.38 16.51
N ALA A 6 -13.22 -0.76 16.70
CA ALA A 6 -13.77 -0.44 18.01
C ALA A 6 -15.09 -1.18 18.29
N PRO A 7 -15.38 -1.56 19.56
CA PRO A 7 -16.68 -2.09 19.93
C PRO A 7 -17.75 -0.99 19.86
N PRO A 8 -19.03 -1.36 19.64
CA PRO A 8 -20.11 -0.39 19.69
C PRO A 8 -20.25 0.22 21.09
N SER A 9 -20.72 1.45 21.16
CA SER A 9 -21.14 2.04 22.42
C SER A 9 -22.38 1.31 22.98
N VAL A 10 -22.62 1.44 24.29
CA VAL A 10 -23.81 0.86 24.94
C VAL A 10 -25.09 1.39 24.27
N GLU A 11 -25.10 2.64 23.85
CA GLU A 11 -26.25 3.27 23.20
C GLU A 11 -26.48 2.68 21.80
N GLN A 12 -25.43 2.56 20.96
CA GLN A 12 -25.49 1.92 19.65
C GLN A 12 -26.01 0.47 19.75
N TYR A 13 -25.51 -0.27 20.74
CA TYR A 13 -25.94 -1.64 20.98
C TYR A 13 -27.45 -1.72 21.31
N LYS A 14 -27.93 -0.86 22.23
CA LYS A 14 -29.36 -0.81 22.60
C LYS A 14 -30.24 -0.41 21.41
N GLN A 15 -29.84 0.58 20.65
CA GLN A 15 -30.56 1.02 19.44
C GLN A 15 -30.66 -0.10 18.40
N PHE A 16 -29.56 -0.84 18.18
CA PHE A 16 -29.57 -1.98 17.26
C PHE A 16 -30.51 -3.10 17.73
N LEU A 17 -30.56 -3.40 19.04
CA LEU A 17 -31.47 -4.41 19.56
C LEU A 17 -32.93 -3.97 19.48
N ALA A 18 -33.22 -2.71 19.72
CA ALA A 18 -34.58 -2.14 19.68
C ALA A 18 -35.12 -1.94 18.24
N ASN A 19 -34.28 -2.07 17.23
CA ASN A 19 -34.69 -1.94 15.83
C ASN A 19 -35.23 -3.29 15.33
N ASP A 20 -36.50 -3.38 14.97
CA ASP A 20 -37.16 -4.59 14.46
C ASP A 20 -37.09 -4.72 12.91
N SER A 21 -36.43 -3.80 12.22
CA SER A 21 -36.27 -3.87 10.78
C SER A 21 -35.54 -5.13 10.34
N PRO A 22 -36.00 -5.87 9.33
CA PRO A 22 -35.28 -7.03 8.79
C PRO A 22 -33.96 -6.63 8.16
N ASP A 23 -33.80 -5.38 7.70
CA ASP A 23 -32.60 -4.86 7.03
C ASP A 23 -31.64 -4.14 7.99
N LYS A 24 -31.91 -4.16 9.30
CA LYS A 24 -31.10 -3.41 10.31
C LYS A 24 -29.59 -3.71 10.23
N ARG A 25 -29.22 -4.96 9.91
CA ARG A 25 -27.82 -5.35 9.79
C ARG A 25 -27.16 -4.73 8.54
N ALA A 26 -27.84 -4.75 7.40
CA ALA A 26 -27.36 -4.15 6.19
C ALA A 26 -27.17 -2.63 6.35
N ALA A 27 -28.21 -1.96 6.89
CA ALA A 27 -28.15 -0.52 7.18
C ALA A 27 -27.01 -0.14 8.13
N LEU A 28 -26.74 -0.98 9.16
CA LEU A 28 -25.63 -0.75 10.06
C LEU A 28 -24.28 -0.90 9.32
N ILE A 29 -24.13 -1.93 8.49
CA ILE A 29 -22.92 -2.15 7.70
C ILE A 29 -22.66 -0.94 6.79
N ASP A 30 -23.68 -0.47 6.06
CA ASP A 30 -23.56 0.70 5.19
C ASP A 30 -23.14 1.95 5.96
N THR A 31 -23.72 2.14 7.16
CA THR A 31 -23.34 3.25 8.04
C THR A 31 -21.89 3.18 8.49
N LEU A 32 -21.44 1.98 8.89
CA LEU A 32 -20.05 1.79 9.34
C LEU A 32 -19.04 1.91 8.21
N LEU A 33 -19.37 1.43 7.00
CA LEU A 33 -18.52 1.58 5.81
C LEU A 33 -18.36 3.05 5.38
N ALA A 34 -19.33 3.90 5.68
CA ALA A 34 -19.27 5.33 5.39
C ALA A 34 -18.69 6.17 6.55
N SER A 35 -18.17 5.53 7.60
CA SER A 35 -17.64 6.23 8.78
C SER A 35 -16.16 6.54 8.64
N GLU A 36 -15.72 7.62 9.29
CA GLU A 36 -14.31 7.99 9.43
C GLU A 36 -13.50 6.87 10.13
N ASP A 37 -14.07 6.23 11.16
CA ASP A 37 -13.46 5.10 11.85
C ASP A 37 -13.10 3.94 10.90
N PHE A 38 -13.93 3.70 9.88
CA PHE A 38 -13.62 2.70 8.84
C PHE A 38 -12.41 3.13 8.02
N THR A 39 -12.40 4.36 7.56
CA THR A 39 -11.31 4.90 6.74
C THR A 39 -9.99 4.88 7.50
N ASP A 40 -9.98 5.35 8.74
CA ASP A 40 -8.81 5.37 9.62
C ASP A 40 -8.24 3.99 9.88
N LEU A 41 -9.12 3.03 10.24
CA LEU A 41 -8.68 1.65 10.48
C LEU A 41 -8.03 1.05 9.23
N TRP A 42 -8.70 1.14 8.08
CA TRP A 42 -8.23 0.49 6.87
C TRP A 42 -7.04 1.20 6.24
N ALA A 43 -6.93 2.52 6.38
CA ALA A 43 -5.72 3.27 6.02
C ALA A 43 -4.53 2.86 6.89
N GLY A 44 -4.76 2.67 8.20
CA GLY A 44 -3.75 2.16 9.11
C GLY A 44 -3.28 0.74 8.76
N LEU A 45 -4.20 -0.20 8.54
CA LEU A 45 -3.89 -1.59 8.16
C LEU A 45 -3.16 -1.66 6.81
N TRP A 46 -3.56 -0.83 5.85
CA TRP A 46 -2.86 -0.73 4.58
C TRP A 46 -1.45 -0.16 4.77
N GLY A 47 -1.33 0.90 5.58
CA GLY A 47 -0.05 1.49 5.96
C GLY A 47 0.92 0.47 6.59
N GLU A 48 0.42 -0.40 7.48
CA GLU A 48 1.20 -1.50 8.05
C GLU A 48 1.68 -2.47 6.97
N SER A 49 0.79 -2.83 6.03
CA SER A 49 1.09 -3.76 4.93
C SER A 49 2.22 -3.24 4.02
N VAL A 50 2.28 -1.93 3.78
CA VAL A 50 3.36 -1.28 3.03
C VAL A 50 4.52 -0.80 3.91
N ARG A 51 4.56 -1.20 5.19
CA ARG A 51 5.60 -0.87 6.17
C ARG A 51 5.70 0.62 6.53
N LEU A 52 4.62 1.36 6.39
CA LEU A 52 4.58 2.80 6.69
C LEU A 52 4.87 3.09 8.17
N MET A 53 4.34 2.28 9.08
CA MET A 53 4.41 2.45 10.53
C MET A 53 5.63 1.78 11.18
N GLY A 54 6.59 1.28 10.40
CA GLY A 54 7.89 0.88 10.94
C GLY A 54 7.90 -0.32 11.86
N GLY A 55 7.51 -1.47 11.40
CA GLY A 55 7.80 -2.73 12.10
C GLY A 55 9.28 -3.09 12.00
N GLY A 56 10.11 -2.73 12.99
CA GLY A 56 11.44 -3.31 13.27
C GLY A 56 12.57 -3.17 12.24
N TYR A 57 12.23 -2.88 11.00
CA TYR A 57 13.13 -2.69 9.86
C TYR A 57 12.73 -1.44 9.07
N THR A 58 12.31 -0.37 9.75
CA THR A 58 12.20 0.89 9.02
C THR A 58 13.54 1.18 8.39
N PRO A 59 13.61 1.35 7.09
CA PRO A 59 14.80 1.96 6.52
C PRO A 59 14.99 3.28 7.25
N VAL A 60 16.18 3.50 7.78
CA VAL A 60 16.66 4.78 8.37
C VAL A 60 16.43 5.96 7.40
N ALA A 61 15.85 5.69 6.25
CA ALA A 61 15.70 6.53 5.08
C ALA A 61 14.32 7.17 4.91
N THR A 62 13.29 6.79 5.68
CA THR A 62 11.97 7.37 5.48
C THR A 62 11.82 8.66 6.28
N ASP A 63 11.58 9.75 5.60
CA ASP A 63 11.21 11.02 6.23
C ASP A 63 9.77 10.94 6.76
N VAL A 64 9.52 11.55 7.93
CA VAL A 64 8.17 11.61 8.52
C VAL A 64 7.17 12.27 7.55
N LYS A 65 7.59 13.32 6.84
CA LYS A 65 6.76 13.99 5.83
C LYS A 65 6.41 13.07 4.65
N ALA A 66 7.35 12.21 4.24
CA ALA A 66 7.11 11.25 3.18
C ALA A 66 6.10 10.17 3.63
N ALA A 67 6.24 9.70 4.87
CA ALA A 67 5.29 8.76 5.46
C ALA A 67 3.90 9.39 5.61
N GLU A 68 3.81 10.63 6.09
CA GLU A 68 2.57 11.39 6.22
C GLU A 68 1.90 11.63 4.85
N SER A 69 2.68 12.05 3.84
CA SER A 69 2.18 12.23 2.47
C SER A 69 1.60 10.94 1.88
N TYR A 70 2.24 9.80 2.15
CA TYR A 70 1.74 8.51 1.67
C TYR A 70 0.51 8.04 2.46
N TYR A 71 0.51 8.19 3.78
CA TYR A 71 -0.66 7.85 4.60
C TYR A 71 -1.88 8.66 4.20
N GLN A 72 -1.73 9.98 4.04
CA GLN A 72 -2.83 10.85 3.62
C GLN A 72 -3.38 10.43 2.25
N TRP A 73 -2.48 10.13 1.30
CA TRP A 73 -2.93 9.64 -0.01
C TRP A 73 -3.69 8.30 0.12
N ILE A 74 -3.22 7.35 0.91
CA ILE A 74 -3.92 6.06 1.16
C ILE A 74 -5.30 6.32 1.77
N HIS A 75 -5.36 7.17 2.79
CA HIS A 75 -6.60 7.54 3.47
C HIS A 75 -7.63 8.11 2.48
N ASP A 76 -7.23 9.09 1.67
CA ASP A 76 -8.10 9.70 0.66
C ASP A 76 -8.62 8.69 -0.38
N GLN A 77 -7.81 7.70 -0.77
CA GLN A 77 -8.25 6.66 -1.71
C GLN A 77 -9.29 5.72 -1.08
N ILE A 78 -9.13 5.38 0.20
CA ILE A 78 -10.07 4.52 0.93
C ILE A 78 -11.36 5.27 1.20
N GLU A 79 -11.29 6.53 1.64
CA GLU A 79 -12.45 7.41 1.83
C GLU A 79 -13.28 7.55 0.54
N ALA A 80 -12.60 7.74 -0.58
CA ALA A 80 -13.23 7.81 -1.91
C ALA A 80 -13.73 6.45 -2.42
N ASN A 81 -13.52 5.36 -1.68
CA ASN A 81 -13.83 3.99 -2.09
C ASN A 81 -13.31 3.68 -3.52
N ARG A 82 -12.06 4.07 -3.78
CA ARG A 82 -11.47 3.94 -5.11
C ARG A 82 -11.27 2.48 -5.50
N PRO A 83 -11.55 2.08 -6.75
CA PRO A 83 -11.31 0.72 -7.22
C PRO A 83 -9.85 0.31 -7.03
N ILE A 84 -9.62 -0.91 -6.51
CA ILE A 84 -8.27 -1.37 -6.14
C ILE A 84 -7.30 -1.38 -7.34
N ASN A 85 -7.77 -1.66 -8.54
CA ASN A 85 -6.95 -1.62 -9.75
C ASN A 85 -6.45 -0.20 -10.06
N GLU A 86 -7.26 0.84 -9.82
CA GLU A 86 -6.87 2.24 -9.99
C GLU A 86 -5.89 2.67 -8.88
N PHE A 87 -6.18 2.27 -7.65
CA PHE A 87 -5.31 2.49 -6.50
C PHE A 87 -3.90 1.92 -6.72
N VAL A 88 -3.80 0.68 -7.22
CA VAL A 88 -2.49 0.05 -7.52
C VAL A 88 -1.84 0.70 -8.74
N TYR A 89 -2.62 0.97 -9.80
CA TYR A 89 -2.11 1.59 -11.02
C TYR A 89 -1.44 2.93 -10.75
N GLU A 90 -2.08 3.79 -9.96
CA GLU A 90 -1.54 5.10 -9.61
C GLU A 90 -0.20 4.98 -8.88
N GLN A 91 -0.06 4.04 -7.96
CA GLN A 91 1.18 3.81 -7.24
C GLN A 91 2.31 3.31 -8.13
N VAL A 92 2.03 2.33 -9.01
CA VAL A 92 3.10 1.76 -9.88
C VAL A 92 3.52 2.68 -11.01
N THR A 93 2.67 3.63 -11.38
CA THR A 93 2.97 4.63 -12.40
C THR A 93 3.44 5.96 -11.82
N ALA A 94 3.45 6.10 -10.50
CA ALA A 94 3.80 7.33 -9.83
C ALA A 94 5.23 7.79 -10.15
N SER A 95 5.37 9.08 -10.33
CA SER A 95 6.64 9.78 -10.54
C SER A 95 6.56 11.15 -9.90
N GLY A 96 7.58 11.57 -9.19
CA GLY A 96 7.59 12.86 -8.51
C GLY A 96 8.34 12.83 -7.19
N SER A 97 8.04 13.78 -6.34
CA SER A 97 8.67 13.96 -5.02
C SER A 97 8.03 13.06 -3.97
N ASN A 98 8.83 12.33 -3.21
CA ASN A 98 8.33 11.55 -2.09
C ASN A 98 7.70 12.39 -0.96
N LEU A 99 7.92 13.70 -0.93
CA LEU A 99 7.37 14.59 0.08
C LEU A 99 6.00 15.17 -0.28
N SER A 100 5.66 15.24 -1.58
CA SER A 100 4.43 15.86 -2.07
C SER A 100 3.55 14.93 -2.90
N ASP A 101 4.14 13.90 -3.50
CA ASP A 101 3.43 12.97 -4.38
C ASP A 101 3.31 11.62 -3.66
N GLY A 102 2.29 11.50 -2.80
CA GLY A 102 2.05 10.37 -1.90
C GLY A 102 2.32 9.00 -2.51
N PRO A 103 1.71 8.63 -3.66
CA PRO A 103 1.85 7.29 -4.25
C PRO A 103 3.27 6.91 -4.66
N THR A 104 4.18 7.88 -4.88
CA THR A 104 5.61 7.60 -5.17
C THR A 104 6.30 6.87 -4.02
N ASN A 105 5.74 6.99 -2.81
CA ASN A 105 6.30 6.39 -1.61
C ASN A 105 6.21 4.87 -1.57
N LEU A 106 5.41 4.22 -2.41
CA LEU A 106 5.50 2.77 -2.60
C LEU A 106 6.95 2.34 -2.90
N TYR A 107 7.66 3.10 -3.72
CA TYR A 107 9.06 2.85 -4.10
C TYR A 107 10.08 3.19 -3.02
N THR A 108 9.66 3.85 -1.94
CA THR A 108 10.53 4.14 -0.79
C THR A 108 10.23 3.24 0.39
N MET A 109 8.98 2.80 0.58
CA MET A 109 8.55 1.97 1.70
C MET A 109 8.90 0.48 1.51
N LEU A 110 8.75 -0.06 0.30
CA LEU A 110 9.08 -1.45 -0.01
C LEU A 110 10.59 -1.66 -0.27
N VAL A 111 11.46 -0.81 0.28
CA VAL A 111 12.91 -0.92 0.14
C VAL A 111 13.51 -1.45 1.43
N HIS A 112 14.22 -2.59 1.35
CA HIS A 112 14.88 -3.23 2.49
C HIS A 112 16.18 -2.54 2.93
N ASN A 113 16.79 -1.76 2.04
CA ASN A 113 18.05 -1.06 2.25
C ASN A 113 17.93 0.40 1.80
N THR A 114 18.98 1.17 1.97
CA THR A 114 19.03 2.57 1.52
C THR A 114 18.98 2.75 0.01
N ARG A 115 19.07 1.66 -0.76
CA ARG A 115 19.07 1.67 -2.23
C ARG A 115 17.87 0.87 -2.76
N PHE A 116 17.18 1.42 -3.76
CA PHE A 116 16.15 0.69 -4.49
C PHE A 116 16.77 -0.50 -5.24
N GLU A 117 16.21 -1.68 -5.02
CA GLU A 117 16.64 -2.93 -5.63
C GLU A 117 15.43 -3.60 -6.31
N PRO A 118 15.41 -3.71 -7.67
CA PRO A 118 14.25 -4.16 -8.42
C PRO A 118 13.75 -5.56 -8.04
N LYS A 119 14.65 -6.50 -7.70
CA LYS A 119 14.27 -7.87 -7.34
C LYS A 119 13.55 -7.92 -6.01
N SER A 120 14.09 -7.23 -4.98
CA SER A 120 13.45 -7.14 -3.67
C SER A 120 12.11 -6.43 -3.76
N PHE A 121 12.03 -5.35 -4.54
CA PHE A 121 10.78 -4.64 -4.77
C PHE A 121 9.74 -5.53 -5.46
N ALA A 122 10.12 -6.25 -6.52
CA ALA A 122 9.23 -7.17 -7.24
C ALA A 122 8.71 -8.30 -6.32
N ALA A 123 9.56 -8.82 -5.43
CA ALA A 123 9.16 -9.83 -4.45
C ALA A 123 8.10 -9.30 -3.49
N ASP A 124 8.35 -8.14 -2.86
CA ASP A 124 7.40 -7.52 -1.92
C ASP A 124 6.10 -7.11 -2.64
N PHE A 125 6.22 -6.51 -3.82
CA PHE A 125 5.08 -6.12 -4.63
C PHE A 125 4.20 -7.31 -5.01
N SER A 126 4.80 -8.42 -5.46
CA SER A 126 4.05 -9.62 -5.83
C SER A 126 3.35 -10.25 -4.62
N GLN A 127 3.99 -10.26 -3.47
CA GLN A 127 3.38 -10.78 -2.24
C GLN A 127 2.23 -9.89 -1.77
N LEU A 128 2.39 -8.57 -1.83
CA LEU A 128 1.38 -7.61 -1.37
C LEU A 128 0.15 -7.56 -2.28
N PHE A 129 0.36 -7.47 -3.60
CA PHE A 129 -0.73 -7.20 -4.55
C PHE A 129 -1.23 -8.43 -5.31
N LEU A 130 -0.39 -9.45 -5.46
CA LEU A 130 -0.73 -10.68 -6.20
C LEU A 130 -0.87 -11.90 -5.29
N GLY A 131 -0.47 -11.81 -4.03
CA GLY A 131 -0.49 -12.94 -3.08
C GLY A 131 0.50 -14.05 -3.44
N VAL A 132 1.53 -13.75 -4.22
CA VAL A 132 2.50 -14.73 -4.75
C VAL A 132 3.90 -14.45 -4.25
N GLN A 133 4.58 -15.48 -3.75
CA GLN A 133 6.01 -15.43 -3.41
C GLN A 133 6.87 -15.70 -4.64
N ILE A 134 6.83 -14.79 -5.61
CA ILE A 134 7.48 -14.97 -6.92
C ILE A 134 8.99 -15.18 -6.85
N GLN A 135 9.63 -14.74 -5.75
CA GLN A 135 11.08 -14.91 -5.53
C GLN A 135 11.54 -16.38 -5.54
N CYS A 136 10.64 -17.36 -5.30
CA CYS A 136 10.97 -18.76 -5.46
C CYS A 136 11.37 -19.12 -6.90
N ALA A 137 10.87 -18.34 -7.88
CA ALA A 137 11.18 -18.53 -9.30
C ALA A 137 12.49 -17.82 -9.73
N GLU A 138 13.25 -17.21 -8.82
CA GLU A 138 14.54 -16.56 -9.15
C GLU A 138 15.61 -17.55 -9.62
N CYS A 139 15.67 -18.76 -9.02
CA CYS A 139 16.72 -19.75 -9.27
C CYS A 139 16.24 -20.97 -10.03
N HIS A 140 14.95 -21.28 -10.00
CA HIS A 140 14.31 -22.40 -10.69
C HIS A 140 12.83 -22.11 -10.87
N ASN A 141 12.12 -22.87 -11.70
CA ASN A 141 10.67 -22.73 -11.81
C ASN A 141 10.01 -22.89 -10.43
N HIS A 142 8.98 -22.11 -10.16
CA HIS A 142 8.30 -22.11 -8.85
C HIS A 142 7.85 -23.53 -8.49
N PRO A 143 8.15 -24.03 -7.27
CA PRO A 143 7.94 -25.45 -6.94
C PRO A 143 6.46 -25.85 -6.77
N PHE A 144 5.57 -24.89 -6.53
CA PHE A 144 4.16 -25.13 -6.22
C PHE A 144 3.19 -24.34 -7.11
N ASP A 145 3.70 -23.52 -8.05
CA ASP A 145 2.88 -22.66 -8.89
C ASP A 145 3.47 -22.62 -10.31
N ARG A 146 2.70 -22.05 -11.26
CA ARG A 146 3.02 -22.01 -12.70
C ARG A 146 4.20 -21.08 -13.08
N TRP A 147 4.70 -20.27 -12.17
CA TRP A 147 5.70 -19.24 -12.45
C TRP A 147 7.06 -19.86 -12.82
N THR A 148 7.55 -19.49 -13.99
CA THR A 148 8.87 -19.88 -14.47
C THR A 148 9.93 -18.86 -14.07
N MET A 149 11.21 -19.18 -14.26
CA MET A 149 12.30 -18.19 -14.14
C MET A 149 12.11 -17.04 -15.13
N ASP A 150 11.65 -17.33 -16.35
CA ASP A 150 11.42 -16.30 -17.37
C ASP A 150 10.30 -15.34 -16.93
N ASP A 151 9.22 -15.84 -16.32
CA ASP A 151 8.16 -15.02 -15.75
C ASP A 151 8.69 -14.11 -14.64
N TYR A 152 9.53 -14.64 -13.75
CA TYR A 152 10.17 -13.88 -12.68
C TYR A 152 11.01 -12.72 -13.22
N TYR A 153 11.96 -13.01 -14.13
CA TYR A 153 12.82 -11.97 -14.68
C TYR A 153 12.06 -11.00 -15.59
N GLY A 154 11.03 -11.47 -16.30
CA GLY A 154 10.09 -10.64 -17.03
C GLY A 154 9.38 -9.65 -16.10
N PHE A 155 8.87 -10.13 -14.97
CA PHE A 155 8.22 -9.29 -13.97
C PHE A 155 9.19 -8.27 -13.34
N VAL A 156 10.37 -8.70 -12.90
CA VAL A 156 11.41 -7.81 -12.36
C VAL A 156 11.77 -6.72 -13.35
N SER A 157 11.76 -7.02 -14.66
CA SER A 157 12.16 -6.08 -15.71
C SER A 157 11.32 -4.80 -15.75
N PHE A 158 10.04 -4.84 -15.30
CA PHE A 158 9.20 -3.65 -15.21
C PHE A 158 9.77 -2.60 -14.26
N PHE A 159 10.47 -3.02 -13.22
CA PHE A 159 10.98 -2.15 -12.16
C PHE A 159 12.44 -1.71 -12.37
N THR A 160 13.17 -2.30 -13.34
CA THR A 160 14.60 -1.98 -13.58
C THR A 160 14.86 -0.55 -14.01
N GLY A 161 13.84 0.12 -14.57
CA GLY A 161 13.93 1.53 -14.98
C GLY A 161 13.71 2.50 -13.84
N ILE A 162 13.14 2.06 -12.73
CA ILE A 162 12.83 2.92 -11.57
C ILE A 162 14.14 3.38 -10.91
N THR A 163 14.22 4.65 -10.64
CA THR A 163 15.38 5.28 -10.01
C THR A 163 14.94 6.47 -9.17
N ARG A 164 15.85 6.97 -8.35
CA ARG A 164 15.63 8.15 -7.55
C ARG A 164 16.80 9.13 -7.66
N LYS A 165 16.50 10.41 -7.58
CA LYS A 165 17.46 11.51 -7.46
C LYS A 165 17.24 12.19 -6.13
N ALA A 166 18.33 12.50 -5.41
CA ALA A 166 18.25 13.27 -4.17
C ALA A 166 17.70 14.67 -4.44
N GLY A 167 16.82 15.12 -3.58
CA GLY A 167 16.31 16.49 -3.52
C GLY A 167 17.22 17.39 -2.68
N ALA A 168 16.73 18.58 -2.36
CA ALA A 168 17.48 19.58 -1.58
C ALA A 168 17.53 19.30 -0.07
N GLU A 169 16.52 18.61 0.46
CA GLU A 169 16.41 18.27 1.89
C GLU A 169 16.93 16.85 2.16
N PRO A 170 17.37 16.53 3.39
CA PRO A 170 17.68 15.17 3.78
C PRO A 170 16.48 14.23 3.55
N ARG A 171 16.73 13.04 2.99
CA ARG A 171 15.69 12.03 2.69
C ARG A 171 14.61 12.47 1.69
N HIS A 172 14.77 13.60 1.06
CA HIS A 172 13.97 14.02 -0.08
C HIS A 172 14.48 13.34 -1.35
N PHE A 173 13.58 12.69 -2.07
CA PHE A 173 13.88 11.99 -3.32
C PHE A 173 12.84 12.31 -4.38
N TYR A 174 13.30 12.45 -5.61
CA TYR A 174 12.45 12.41 -6.79
C TYR A 174 12.51 11.01 -7.39
N ILE A 175 11.37 10.33 -7.46
CA ILE A 175 11.21 9.00 -8.05
C ILE A 175 10.81 9.18 -9.52
N TYR A 176 11.44 8.44 -10.40
CA TYR A 176 11.12 8.47 -11.84
C TYR A 176 11.59 7.19 -12.54
N ASN A 177 11.01 6.94 -13.72
CA ASN A 177 11.46 5.86 -14.59
C ASN A 177 12.42 6.42 -15.64
N LYS A 178 13.66 5.93 -15.69
CA LYS A 178 14.68 6.35 -16.66
C LYS A 178 14.26 6.18 -18.12
N ARG A 179 13.37 5.21 -18.41
CA ARG A 179 12.88 4.96 -19.76
C ARG A 179 11.93 6.06 -20.26
N ASN A 180 11.34 6.81 -19.33
CA ASN A 180 10.39 7.90 -19.61
C ASN A 180 11.05 9.29 -19.44
N ALA A 181 12.30 9.34 -18.99
CA ALA A 181 13.06 10.59 -18.90
C ALA A 181 13.62 10.91 -20.30
N ALA A 182 12.89 11.78 -21.02
CA ALA A 182 13.34 12.40 -22.26
C ALA A 182 14.34 13.51 -21.95
#